data_1928dfe8ab7011f6b17a391ef87c6b64
#
_entry.id   1928dfe8ab7011f6b17a391ef87c6b64
#
_cell.length_a   1.000
_cell.length_b   1.000
_cell.length_c   1.000
_cell.angle_alpha   90.00
_cell.angle_beta   90.00
_cell.angle_gamma   90.00
#
_symmetry.space_group_name_H-M   'P 1'
#
loop_
_entity.id
_entity.type
_entity.pdbx_description
1 polymer ?
#
loop_
_entity_poly.entity_id
_entity_poly.type
_entity_poly.pdbx_seq_one_letter_code
_entity_poly.pdbx_strand_id
1 'polypeptide(L)'
;MADKRANAIVVFSADNYNTARERLMGRQSATEGFLRGLVRHGELDEFWCYCLRREDLETFRKRVAEFAGAARPCQAVPPLDLAAWSQVGTLYRPGPNVGHFAWLRRGFGQRSFGICVVTHTTAEHVVMDGIAESLVGPTQPWDALVCTSAQVREMVAYMLDQLADFMLARFGGKKPPELDLPLIPLGVECSQFDPDSDRAKRARVQ
;
A
#
# COMPACT_ATOMS: atom_id res chain seq x y z
N MET A 1 -18.32 23.80 0.39
CA MET A 1 -17.11 23.01 0.71
C MET A 1 -16.81 22.20 -0.55
N ALA A 2 -15.67 22.46 -1.21
CA ALA A 2 -15.27 21.63 -2.34
C ALA A 2 -15.18 20.18 -1.86
N ASP A 3 -15.79 19.28 -2.60
CA ASP A 3 -15.73 17.84 -2.37
C ASP A 3 -14.26 17.42 -2.46
N LYS A 4 -13.60 17.21 -1.31
CA LYS A 4 -12.22 16.73 -1.29
C LYS A 4 -12.25 15.29 -1.79
N ARG A 5 -11.90 15.10 -3.05
CA ARG A 5 -11.70 13.76 -3.61
C ARG A 5 -10.73 12.99 -2.73
N ALA A 6 -11.07 11.76 -2.43
CA ALA A 6 -10.21 10.90 -1.64
C ALA A 6 -8.85 10.75 -2.34
N ASN A 7 -7.75 11.03 -1.65
CA ASN A 7 -6.40 10.88 -2.15
C ASN A 7 -5.58 10.05 -1.15
N ALA A 8 -4.40 9.61 -1.56
CA ALA A 8 -3.50 8.84 -0.70
C ALA A 8 -2.05 9.27 -0.89
N ILE A 9 -1.32 9.29 0.22
CA ILE A 9 0.14 9.36 0.21
C ILE A 9 0.66 7.95 -0.09
N VAL A 10 1.25 7.75 -1.26
CA VAL A 10 1.83 6.47 -1.65
C VAL A 10 3.23 6.34 -1.05
N VAL A 11 3.46 5.31 -0.23
CA VAL A 11 4.82 4.97 0.23
C VAL A 11 5.59 4.40 -0.96
N PHE A 12 6.55 5.17 -1.46
CA PHE A 12 7.26 4.86 -2.69
C PHE A 12 8.76 4.65 -2.46
N SER A 13 9.29 3.59 -3.06
CA SER A 13 10.72 3.35 -3.24
C SER A 13 10.91 2.75 -4.63
N ALA A 14 11.83 3.28 -5.41
CA ALA A 14 12.09 2.81 -6.78
C ALA A 14 12.34 1.29 -6.85
N ASP A 15 12.97 0.71 -5.83
CA ASP A 15 13.24 -0.73 -5.75
C ASP A 15 11.97 -1.58 -5.69
N ASN A 16 10.92 -1.11 -5.01
CA ASN A 16 9.65 -1.82 -4.89
C ASN A 16 8.79 -1.75 -6.16
N TYR A 17 9.08 -0.78 -7.05
CA TYR A 17 8.35 -0.53 -8.29
C TYR A 17 9.18 -0.87 -9.54
N ASN A 18 10.36 -1.48 -9.38
CA ASN A 18 11.21 -1.84 -10.51
C ASN A 18 10.82 -3.21 -11.07
N THR A 19 10.10 -3.20 -12.20
CA THR A 19 9.68 -4.41 -12.92
C THR A 19 10.67 -4.85 -13.99
N ALA A 20 11.79 -4.12 -14.19
CA ALA A 20 12.80 -4.44 -15.20
C ALA A 20 13.93 -5.37 -14.70
N ARG A 21 13.83 -5.88 -13.47
CA ARG A 21 14.82 -6.83 -12.93
C ARG A 21 14.72 -8.19 -13.59
N GLU A 22 15.84 -8.87 -13.75
CA GLU A 22 15.91 -10.25 -14.29
C GLU A 22 15.01 -11.24 -13.53
N ARG A 23 14.79 -11.00 -12.23
CA ARG A 23 13.90 -11.78 -11.37
C ARG A 23 12.74 -10.92 -10.91
N LEU A 24 11.70 -10.85 -11.75
CA LEU A 24 10.46 -10.15 -11.42
C LEU A 24 9.70 -10.91 -10.32
N MET A 25 9.40 -10.23 -9.23
CA MET A 25 8.55 -10.77 -8.16
C MET A 25 7.11 -10.27 -8.34
N GLY A 26 6.13 -11.13 -8.09
CA GLY A 26 4.70 -10.77 -8.19
C GLY A 26 4.32 -9.52 -7.40
N ARG A 27 4.99 -9.27 -6.25
CA ARG A 27 4.83 -8.06 -5.45
C ARG A 27 5.13 -6.78 -6.25
N GLN A 28 6.19 -6.77 -7.05
CA GLN A 28 6.57 -5.58 -7.84
C GLN A 28 5.53 -5.29 -8.92
N SER A 29 5.06 -6.32 -9.63
CA SER A 29 4.00 -6.19 -10.63
C SER A 29 2.69 -5.68 -10.00
N ALA A 30 2.31 -6.21 -8.83
CA ALA A 30 1.11 -5.78 -8.12
C ALA A 30 1.21 -4.33 -7.63
N THR A 31 2.38 -3.94 -7.11
CA THR A 31 2.65 -2.58 -6.63
C THR A 31 2.60 -1.56 -7.78
N GLU A 32 3.22 -1.89 -8.92
CA GLU A 32 3.15 -1.07 -10.12
C GLU A 32 1.73 -1.00 -10.68
N GLY A 33 1.03 -2.13 -10.72
CA GLY A 33 -0.37 -2.21 -11.15
C GLY A 33 -1.29 -1.32 -10.32
N PHE A 34 -1.10 -1.29 -9.00
CA PHE A 34 -1.83 -0.39 -8.11
C PHE A 34 -1.58 1.08 -8.45
N LEU A 35 -0.31 1.50 -8.56
CA LEU A 35 0.01 2.89 -8.89
C LEU A 35 -0.56 3.29 -10.25
N ARG A 36 -0.47 2.42 -11.25
CA ARG A 36 -1.06 2.62 -12.57
C ARG A 36 -2.58 2.77 -12.48
N GLY A 37 -3.24 1.91 -11.72
CA GLY A 37 -4.68 1.98 -11.47
C GLY A 37 -5.09 3.29 -10.79
N LEU A 38 -4.36 3.69 -9.75
CA LEU A 38 -4.59 4.96 -9.05
C LEU A 38 -4.45 6.16 -10.00
N VAL A 39 -3.42 6.17 -10.85
CA VAL A 39 -3.18 7.27 -11.78
C VAL A 39 -4.24 7.34 -12.87
N ARG A 40 -4.67 6.20 -13.42
CA ARG A 40 -5.61 6.15 -14.55
C ARG A 40 -7.08 6.29 -14.15
N HIS A 41 -7.43 5.81 -12.96
CA HIS A 41 -8.83 5.64 -12.53
C HIS A 41 -9.17 6.36 -11.22
N GLY A 42 -8.19 6.93 -10.53
CA GLY A 42 -8.42 7.63 -9.25
C GLY A 42 -9.03 9.02 -9.40
N GLU A 43 -9.15 9.53 -10.64
CA GLU A 43 -9.67 10.89 -10.94
C GLU A 43 -8.98 12.00 -10.12
N LEU A 44 -7.66 11.84 -9.88
CA LEU A 44 -6.86 12.73 -9.06
C LEU A 44 -6.18 13.80 -9.90
N ASP A 45 -6.18 15.03 -9.41
CA ASP A 45 -5.49 16.16 -10.04
C ASP A 45 -4.01 16.23 -9.67
N GLU A 46 -3.64 15.71 -8.50
CA GLU A 46 -2.28 15.66 -7.97
C GLU A 46 -1.99 14.33 -7.28
N PHE A 47 -0.73 13.97 -7.17
CA PHE A 47 -0.28 12.73 -6.56
C PHE A 47 0.70 13.00 -5.44
N TRP A 48 0.54 12.29 -4.32
CA TRP A 48 1.36 12.46 -3.13
C TRP A 48 2.17 11.20 -2.87
N CYS A 49 3.45 11.36 -2.54
CA CYS A 49 4.29 10.25 -2.15
C CYS A 49 5.08 10.55 -0.88
N TYR A 50 5.31 9.49 -0.11
CA TYR A 50 6.32 9.46 0.93
C TYR A 50 7.49 8.64 0.44
N CYS A 51 8.64 9.28 0.32
CA CYS A 51 9.90 8.65 -0.09
C CYS A 51 11.06 9.22 0.73
N LEU A 52 12.07 8.39 0.97
CA LEU A 52 13.23 8.77 1.80
C LEU A 52 14.34 9.43 0.98
N ARG A 53 14.38 9.16 -0.34
CA ARG A 53 15.44 9.64 -1.22
C ARG A 53 14.85 10.55 -2.30
N ARG A 54 15.58 11.57 -2.67
CA ARG A 54 15.18 12.49 -3.75
C ARG A 54 15.01 11.77 -5.09
N GLU A 55 15.85 10.78 -5.35
CA GLU A 55 15.81 9.95 -6.56
C GLU A 55 14.51 9.15 -6.68
N ASP A 56 13.95 8.72 -5.54
CA ASP A 56 12.64 8.04 -5.51
C ASP A 56 11.52 8.98 -5.95
N LEU A 57 11.56 10.27 -5.55
CA LEU A 57 10.59 11.28 -6.00
C LEU A 57 10.67 11.50 -7.51
N GLU A 58 11.88 11.60 -8.07
CA GLU A 58 12.06 11.74 -9.52
C GLU A 58 11.52 10.52 -10.28
N THR A 59 11.75 9.33 -9.73
CA THR A 59 11.23 8.08 -10.30
C THR A 59 9.70 8.03 -10.20
N PHE A 60 9.13 8.45 -9.06
CA PHE A 60 7.68 8.55 -8.88
C PHE A 60 7.05 9.48 -9.92
N ARG A 61 7.59 10.68 -10.12
CA ARG A 61 7.13 11.64 -11.13
C ARG A 61 7.14 11.06 -12.54
N LYS A 62 8.21 10.36 -12.90
CA LYS A 62 8.33 9.69 -14.21
C LYS A 62 7.25 8.62 -14.40
N ARG A 63 7.02 7.78 -13.37
CA ARG A 63 5.99 6.74 -13.43
C ARG A 63 4.57 7.31 -13.51
N VAL A 64 4.28 8.35 -12.74
CA VAL A 64 2.98 9.04 -12.81
C VAL A 64 2.76 9.63 -14.20
N ALA A 65 3.76 10.32 -14.77
CA ALA A 65 3.67 10.90 -16.11
C ALA A 65 3.49 9.82 -17.20
N GLU A 66 4.19 8.68 -17.09
CA GLU A 66 4.06 7.55 -17.99
C GLU A 66 2.63 6.97 -17.97
N PHE A 67 2.07 6.75 -16.77
CA PHE A 67 0.73 6.15 -16.62
C PHE A 67 -0.39 7.12 -16.98
N ALA A 68 -0.21 8.42 -16.75
CA ALA A 68 -1.18 9.45 -17.10
C ALA A 68 -1.10 9.88 -18.57
N GLY A 69 -0.03 9.54 -19.30
CA GLY A 69 0.24 10.04 -20.66
C GLY A 69 0.67 11.51 -20.73
N ALA A 70 0.82 12.19 -19.59
CA ALA A 70 1.25 13.58 -19.47
C ALA A 70 1.82 13.85 -18.07
N ALA A 71 2.61 14.93 -17.93
CA ALA A 71 3.09 15.38 -16.64
C ALA A 71 1.92 15.76 -15.72
N ARG A 72 1.96 15.30 -14.47
CA ARG A 72 0.99 15.61 -13.42
C ARG A 72 1.69 16.17 -12.18
N PRO A 73 1.04 17.05 -11.40
CA PRO A 73 1.56 17.51 -10.13
C PRO A 73 1.87 16.34 -9.19
N CYS A 74 3.10 16.27 -8.68
CA CYS A 74 3.53 15.26 -7.72
C CYS A 74 4.24 15.94 -6.55
N GLN A 75 3.75 15.66 -5.35
CA GLN A 75 4.24 16.22 -4.08
C GLN A 75 4.93 15.14 -3.26
N ALA A 76 6.06 15.45 -2.64
CA ALA A 76 6.64 14.61 -1.60
C ALA A 76 6.18 15.11 -0.24
N VAL A 77 5.79 14.18 0.63
CA VAL A 77 5.46 14.50 2.01
C VAL A 77 6.70 14.34 2.88
N PRO A 78 7.20 15.41 3.51
CA PRO A 78 8.30 15.30 4.46
C PRO A 78 7.90 14.45 5.68
N PRO A 79 8.84 13.70 6.28
CA PRO A 79 8.54 12.77 7.37
C PRO A 79 7.84 13.40 8.59
N LEU A 80 8.14 14.67 8.88
CA LEU A 80 7.66 15.38 10.07
C LEU A 80 6.68 16.51 9.75
N ASP A 81 6.21 16.63 8.51
CA ASP A 81 5.24 17.64 8.12
C ASP A 81 3.80 17.14 8.38
N LEU A 82 3.36 17.29 9.63
CA LEU A 82 2.00 16.91 10.03
C LEU A 82 0.90 17.56 9.18
N ALA A 83 1.08 18.79 8.74
CA ALA A 83 0.09 19.49 7.95
C ALA A 83 -0.13 18.78 6.61
N ALA A 84 0.95 18.41 5.92
CA ALA A 84 0.89 17.66 4.66
C ALA A 84 0.27 16.27 4.85
N TRP A 85 0.64 15.53 5.90
CA TRP A 85 0.03 14.22 6.21
C TRP A 85 -1.48 14.31 6.43
N SER A 86 -1.91 15.30 7.24
CA SER A 86 -3.33 15.51 7.58
C SER A 86 -4.15 16.05 6.40
N GLN A 87 -3.51 16.79 5.49
CA GLN A 87 -4.17 17.36 4.31
C GLN A 87 -4.67 16.27 3.37
N VAL A 88 -3.85 15.23 3.13
CA VAL A 88 -4.20 14.09 2.27
C VAL A 88 -5.12 13.10 2.99
N GLY A 89 -4.87 12.86 4.26
CA GLY A 89 -5.75 12.10 5.15
C GLY A 89 -5.65 10.58 5.04
N THR A 90 -4.90 10.02 4.08
CA THR A 90 -4.69 8.57 3.93
C THR A 90 -3.27 8.28 3.51
N LEU A 91 -2.67 7.25 4.10
CA LEU A 91 -1.41 6.65 3.69
C LEU A 91 -1.68 5.29 3.04
N TYR A 92 -1.14 5.05 1.85
CA TYR A 92 -1.10 3.73 1.24
C TYR A 92 0.33 3.17 1.22
N ARG A 93 0.50 1.93 1.73
CA ARG A 93 1.76 1.20 1.68
C ARG A 93 1.60 -0.14 0.95
N PRO A 94 2.43 -0.43 -0.07
CA PRO A 94 2.42 -1.72 -0.77
C PRO A 94 3.16 -2.80 0.06
N GLY A 95 2.57 -3.22 1.17
CA GLY A 95 3.11 -4.23 2.09
C GLY A 95 2.35 -4.19 3.41
N PRO A 96 2.40 -5.25 4.24
CA PRO A 96 1.47 -5.43 5.36
C PRO A 96 1.85 -4.67 6.63
N ASN A 97 3.04 -4.08 6.72
CA ASN A 97 3.54 -3.46 7.96
C ASN A 97 2.82 -2.14 8.25
N VAL A 98 1.82 -2.18 9.09
CA VAL A 98 1.05 -1.01 9.53
C VAL A 98 1.69 -0.31 10.72
N GLY A 99 2.40 -1.06 11.59
CA GLY A 99 2.88 -0.61 12.90
C GLY A 99 3.76 0.63 12.86
N HIS A 100 4.76 0.66 11.97
CA HIS A 100 5.66 1.81 11.83
C HIS A 100 4.90 3.15 11.61
N PHE A 101 3.94 3.16 10.71
CA PHE A 101 3.15 4.36 10.42
C PHE A 101 2.10 4.65 11.48
N ALA A 102 1.60 3.64 12.18
CA ALA A 102 0.72 3.84 13.33
C ALA A 102 1.46 4.53 14.48
N TRP A 103 2.72 4.16 14.74
CA TRP A 103 3.57 4.83 15.72
C TRP A 103 3.93 6.27 15.29
N LEU A 104 4.25 6.49 14.02
CA LEU A 104 4.46 7.84 13.48
C LEU A 104 3.21 8.70 13.69
N ARG A 105 2.04 8.19 13.29
CA ARG A 105 0.75 8.88 13.44
C ARG A 105 0.45 9.23 14.90
N ARG A 106 0.78 8.34 15.84
CA ARG A 106 0.57 8.59 17.25
C ARG A 106 1.25 9.88 17.74
N GLY A 107 2.44 10.18 17.22
CA GLY A 107 3.15 11.43 17.53
C GLY A 107 2.41 12.69 17.07
N PHE A 108 1.57 12.56 16.03
CA PHE A 108 0.81 13.66 15.43
C PHE A 108 -0.65 13.74 15.91
N GLY A 109 -1.14 12.67 16.50
CA GLY A 109 -2.54 12.49 16.86
C GLY A 109 -3.19 11.40 16.01
N GLN A 110 -3.94 10.51 16.67
CA GLN A 110 -4.49 9.31 16.03
C GLN A 110 -5.41 9.58 14.83
N ARG A 111 -6.03 10.75 14.77
CA ARG A 111 -6.97 11.13 13.69
C ARG A 111 -6.34 11.90 12.54
N SER A 112 -5.01 12.07 12.51
CA SER A 112 -4.33 12.85 11.47
C SER A 112 -4.44 12.21 10.08
N PHE A 113 -4.37 10.88 9.98
CA PHE A 113 -4.57 10.14 8.73
C PHE A 113 -4.96 8.67 8.99
N GLY A 114 -5.60 8.03 8.03
CA GLY A 114 -5.82 6.59 7.98
C GLY A 114 -4.63 5.86 7.35
N ILE A 115 -4.48 4.57 7.64
CA ILE A 115 -3.42 3.75 7.06
C ILE A 115 -4.08 2.60 6.29
N CYS A 116 -3.74 2.48 5.01
CA CYS A 116 -4.14 1.38 4.14
C CYS A 116 -2.89 0.62 3.69
N VAL A 117 -2.83 -0.65 4.04
CA VAL A 117 -1.74 -1.55 3.68
C VAL A 117 -2.29 -2.75 2.91
N VAL A 118 -1.42 -3.52 2.24
CA VAL A 118 -1.88 -4.67 1.46
C VAL A 118 -1.00 -5.88 1.70
N THR A 119 -1.60 -7.06 1.79
CA THR A 119 -0.85 -8.32 1.82
C THR A 119 -0.82 -8.96 0.45
N HIS A 120 0.41 -9.19 -0.06
CA HIS A 120 0.65 -9.85 -1.34
C HIS A 120 0.98 -11.34 -1.19
N THR A 121 1.40 -11.75 0.00
CA THR A 121 1.75 -13.14 0.32
C THR A 121 1.56 -13.37 1.82
N THR A 122 1.39 -14.60 2.19
CA THR A 122 1.31 -15.05 3.59
C THR A 122 2.28 -16.21 3.84
N ALA A 123 3.17 -16.47 2.88
CA ALA A 123 4.13 -17.57 2.93
C ALA A 123 5.46 -17.22 3.62
N GLU A 124 5.70 -15.93 3.89
CA GLU A 124 6.95 -15.44 4.47
C GLU A 124 6.73 -15.01 5.93
N HIS A 125 7.60 -15.48 6.86
CA HIS A 125 7.49 -15.11 8.27
C HIS A 125 7.58 -13.59 8.49
N VAL A 126 8.41 -12.88 7.74
CA VAL A 126 8.53 -11.40 7.81
C VAL A 126 7.19 -10.70 7.49
N VAL A 127 6.41 -11.27 6.57
CA VAL A 127 5.07 -10.75 6.24
C VAL A 127 4.11 -11.01 7.39
N MET A 128 4.15 -12.22 7.97
CA MET A 128 3.31 -12.59 9.11
C MET A 128 3.65 -11.76 10.35
N ASP A 129 4.93 -11.52 10.62
CA ASP A 129 5.38 -10.64 11.70
C ASP A 129 4.88 -9.20 11.48
N GLY A 130 4.95 -8.71 10.25
CA GLY A 130 4.44 -7.37 9.89
C GLY A 130 2.92 -7.22 10.04
N ILE A 131 2.15 -8.30 9.83
CA ILE A 131 0.71 -8.33 10.12
C ILE A 131 0.48 -8.37 11.65
N ALA A 132 1.21 -9.22 12.37
CA ALA A 132 1.13 -9.35 13.81
C ALA A 132 1.45 -8.03 14.55
N GLU A 133 2.35 -7.21 14.00
CA GLU A 133 2.69 -5.89 14.52
C GLU A 133 1.47 -4.96 14.68
N SER A 134 0.39 -5.20 13.91
CA SER A 134 -0.86 -4.46 14.04
C SER A 134 -1.51 -4.60 15.42
N LEU A 135 -1.30 -5.71 16.12
CA LEU A 135 -1.87 -5.95 17.45
C LEU A 135 -1.14 -5.22 18.56
N VAL A 136 0.15 -4.93 18.38
CA VAL A 136 0.98 -4.23 19.38
C VAL A 136 1.16 -2.76 19.04
N GLY A 137 0.94 -2.38 17.80
CA GLY A 137 0.98 -1.00 17.35
C GLY A 137 -0.29 -0.23 17.69
N PRO A 138 -0.23 1.12 17.70
CA PRO A 138 -1.39 1.97 17.99
C PRO A 138 -2.32 2.11 16.77
N THR A 139 -2.70 0.98 16.17
CA THR A 139 -3.66 0.91 15.08
C THR A 139 -5.05 1.37 15.52
N GLN A 140 -5.87 1.74 14.56
CA GLN A 140 -7.20 2.27 14.80
C GLN A 140 -8.23 1.51 13.95
N PRO A 141 -9.53 1.52 14.32
CA PRO A 141 -10.57 0.79 13.57
C PRO A 141 -10.76 1.26 12.11
N TRP A 142 -10.22 2.39 11.74
CA TRP A 142 -10.25 2.91 10.35
C TRP A 142 -8.97 2.63 9.56
N ASP A 143 -8.02 1.91 10.15
CA ASP A 143 -6.86 1.39 9.40
C ASP A 143 -7.25 0.07 8.73
N ALA A 144 -6.76 -0.14 7.52
CA ALA A 144 -7.13 -1.29 6.71
C ALA A 144 -5.93 -2.11 6.24
N LEU A 145 -6.06 -3.43 6.30
CA LEU A 145 -5.19 -4.37 5.61
C LEU A 145 -5.97 -5.03 4.47
N VAL A 146 -5.73 -4.58 3.26
CA VAL A 146 -6.34 -5.16 2.06
C VAL A 146 -5.89 -6.62 1.90
N CYS A 147 -6.87 -7.52 1.87
CA CYS A 147 -6.68 -8.94 1.61
C CYS A 147 -7.00 -9.23 0.14
N THR A 148 -6.06 -9.88 -0.56
CA THR A 148 -6.16 -10.08 -2.02
C THR A 148 -7.00 -11.28 -2.42
N SER A 149 -7.41 -12.13 -1.47
CA SER A 149 -8.37 -13.23 -1.66
C SER A 149 -9.13 -13.54 -0.37
N ALA A 150 -10.24 -14.26 -0.48
CA ALA A 150 -11.02 -14.72 0.67
C ALA A 150 -10.17 -15.58 1.61
N GLN A 151 -9.34 -16.49 1.07
CA GLN A 151 -8.45 -17.36 1.83
C GLN A 151 -7.40 -16.57 2.61
N VAL A 152 -6.82 -15.53 1.98
CA VAL A 152 -5.88 -14.63 2.67
C VAL A 152 -6.58 -13.91 3.82
N ARG A 153 -7.80 -13.42 3.62
CA ARG A 153 -8.56 -12.73 4.66
C ARG A 153 -8.87 -13.65 5.84
N GLU A 154 -9.37 -14.86 5.58
CA GLU A 154 -9.66 -15.86 6.60
C GLU A 154 -8.41 -16.23 7.41
N MET A 155 -7.30 -16.47 6.72
CA MET A 155 -6.04 -16.82 7.38
C MET A 155 -5.50 -15.67 8.23
N VAL A 156 -5.54 -14.43 7.72
CA VAL A 156 -5.11 -13.24 8.46
C VAL A 156 -6.00 -13.03 9.69
N ALA A 157 -7.32 -13.12 9.55
CA ALA A 157 -8.25 -12.98 10.66
C ALA A 157 -8.00 -14.04 11.74
N TYR A 158 -7.86 -15.31 11.34
CA TYR A 158 -7.55 -16.41 12.26
C TYR A 158 -6.23 -16.17 13.02
N MET A 159 -5.17 -15.78 12.31
CA MET A 159 -3.87 -15.51 12.92
C MET A 159 -3.95 -14.38 13.94
N LEU A 160 -4.62 -13.28 13.59
CA LEU A 160 -4.77 -12.12 14.46
C LEU A 160 -5.57 -12.49 15.73
N ASP A 161 -6.65 -13.27 15.58
CA ASP A 161 -7.43 -13.74 16.72
C ASP A 161 -6.61 -14.63 17.65
N GLN A 162 -5.91 -15.63 17.13
CA GLN A 162 -5.08 -16.53 17.94
C GLN A 162 -3.97 -15.78 18.67
N LEU A 163 -3.33 -14.82 18.00
CA LEU A 163 -2.27 -14.03 18.62
C LEU A 163 -2.83 -13.05 19.68
N ALA A 164 -4.00 -12.45 19.43
CA ALA A 164 -4.67 -11.59 20.40
C ALA A 164 -5.05 -12.37 21.66
N ASP A 165 -5.62 -13.57 21.52
CA ASP A 165 -5.96 -14.46 22.64
C ASP A 165 -4.72 -14.86 23.44
N PHE A 166 -3.63 -15.22 22.76
CA PHE A 166 -2.35 -15.50 23.40
C PHE A 166 -1.82 -14.30 24.21
N MET A 167 -1.88 -13.10 23.62
CA MET A 167 -1.42 -11.88 24.30
C MET A 167 -2.28 -11.54 25.52
N LEU A 168 -3.59 -11.68 25.42
CA LEU A 168 -4.51 -11.47 26.54
C LEU A 168 -4.26 -12.45 27.67
N ALA A 169 -4.06 -13.74 27.36
CA ALA A 169 -3.76 -14.77 28.35
C ALA A 169 -2.41 -14.52 29.04
N ARG A 170 -1.41 -14.03 28.31
CA ARG A 170 -0.05 -13.84 28.81
C ARG A 170 0.14 -12.54 29.57
N PHE A 171 -0.45 -11.44 29.09
CA PHE A 171 -0.19 -10.09 29.59
C PHE A 171 -1.42 -9.44 30.23
N GLY A 172 -2.60 -10.00 30.04
CA GLY A 172 -3.86 -9.37 30.43
C GLY A 172 -4.22 -8.16 29.56
N GLY A 173 -5.23 -7.41 29.97
CA GLY A 173 -5.64 -6.18 29.28
C GLY A 173 -6.94 -6.31 28.50
N LYS A 174 -7.05 -5.60 27.39
CA LYS A 174 -8.21 -5.62 26.50
C LYS A 174 -7.79 -6.02 25.09
N LYS A 175 -8.68 -6.71 24.36
CA LYS A 175 -8.46 -7.00 22.94
C LYS A 175 -8.22 -5.68 22.18
N PRO A 176 -7.16 -5.57 21.38
CA PRO A 176 -6.92 -4.38 20.58
C PRO A 176 -8.06 -4.15 19.56
N PRO A 177 -8.23 -2.92 19.05
CA PRO A 177 -9.20 -2.66 17.99
C PRO A 177 -8.96 -3.58 16.80
N GLU A 178 -10.05 -4.07 16.22
CA GLU A 178 -9.97 -4.88 15.00
C GLU A 178 -9.55 -3.99 13.83
N LEU A 179 -8.58 -4.48 13.07
CA LEU A 179 -8.15 -3.88 11.81
C LEU A 179 -9.19 -4.22 10.73
N ASP A 180 -9.56 -3.26 9.88
CA ASP A 180 -10.43 -3.55 8.75
C ASP A 180 -9.70 -4.44 7.73
N LEU A 181 -10.36 -5.52 7.28
CA LEU A 181 -9.81 -6.52 6.36
C LEU A 181 -10.61 -6.56 5.04
N PRO A 182 -10.61 -5.50 4.24
CA PRO A 182 -11.34 -5.47 2.99
C PRO A 182 -10.79 -6.48 1.99
N LEU A 183 -11.70 -7.16 1.29
CA LEU A 183 -11.36 -8.08 0.21
C LEU A 183 -11.28 -7.31 -1.12
N ILE A 184 -10.07 -7.06 -1.59
CA ILE A 184 -9.83 -6.39 -2.87
C ILE A 184 -8.82 -7.23 -3.68
N PRO A 185 -9.28 -7.98 -4.68
CA PRO A 185 -8.39 -8.76 -5.54
C PRO A 185 -7.38 -7.88 -6.28
N LEU A 186 -6.21 -8.46 -6.58
CA LEU A 186 -5.21 -7.76 -7.39
C LEU A 186 -5.74 -7.52 -8.80
N GLY A 187 -5.61 -6.29 -9.27
CA GLY A 187 -5.93 -5.94 -10.65
C GLY A 187 -4.89 -6.45 -11.64
N VAL A 188 -5.34 -6.73 -12.86
CA VAL A 188 -4.49 -7.16 -13.97
C VAL A 188 -4.67 -6.17 -15.12
N GLU A 189 -3.55 -5.73 -15.70
CA GLU A 189 -3.56 -4.90 -16.92
C GLU A 189 -3.80 -5.79 -18.14
N CYS A 190 -5.04 -5.85 -18.60
CA CYS A 190 -5.45 -6.75 -19.70
C CYS A 190 -4.71 -6.48 -21.00
N SER A 191 -4.29 -5.22 -21.27
CA SER A 191 -3.55 -4.88 -22.49
C SER A 191 -2.18 -5.57 -22.59
N GLN A 192 -1.62 -6.04 -21.48
CA GLN A 192 -0.37 -6.82 -21.48
C GLN A 192 -0.54 -8.24 -22.04
N PHE A 193 -1.78 -8.73 -22.10
CA PHE A 193 -2.14 -10.05 -22.60
C PHE A 193 -2.78 -10.01 -23.99
N ASP A 194 -2.81 -8.85 -24.63
CA ASP A 194 -3.27 -8.72 -26.00
C ASP A 194 -2.33 -9.52 -26.92
N PRO A 195 -2.86 -10.55 -27.64
CA PRO A 195 -2.06 -11.38 -28.53
C PRO A 195 -1.45 -10.61 -29.70
N ASP A 196 -2.00 -9.45 -30.04
CA ASP A 196 -1.49 -8.56 -31.09
C ASP A 196 -0.51 -7.51 -30.60
N SER A 197 -0.23 -7.48 -29.28
CA SER A 197 0.77 -6.57 -28.72
C SER A 197 2.18 -6.85 -29.26
N ASP A 198 3.00 -5.82 -29.43
CA ASP A 198 4.40 -5.95 -29.87
C ASP A 198 5.23 -6.85 -28.95
N ARG A 199 4.87 -6.95 -27.67
CA ARG A 199 5.50 -7.84 -26.70
C ARG A 199 5.18 -9.30 -26.98
N ALA A 200 3.92 -9.62 -27.32
CA ALA A 200 3.51 -10.97 -27.69
C ALA A 200 4.14 -11.39 -29.04
N LYS A 201 4.27 -10.47 -29.98
CA LYS A 201 4.94 -10.70 -31.26
C LYS A 201 6.44 -11.03 -31.08
N ARG A 202 7.14 -10.28 -30.21
CA ARG A 202 8.56 -10.54 -29.90
C ARG A 202 8.78 -11.87 -29.18
N ALA A 203 7.88 -12.26 -28.27
CA ALA A 203 7.98 -13.53 -27.55
C ALA A 203 7.73 -14.78 -28.45
N ARG A 204 7.05 -14.62 -29.59
CA ARG A 204 6.82 -15.69 -30.58
C ARG A 204 8.02 -15.93 -31.52
N VAL A 205 8.98 -15.01 -31.55
CA VAL A 205 10.15 -15.03 -32.45
C VAL A 205 11.40 -15.60 -31.73
N GLN A 206 11.33 -15.80 -30.41
CA GLN A 206 12.35 -16.50 -29.60
C GLN A 206 11.93 -17.95 -29.32
#